data_ba7bb077f93aa97eac4bd0bb6e17cc8f
#
_entry.id   ba7bb077f93aa97eac4bd0bb6e17cc8f
#
_cell.length_a   1.000
_cell.length_b   1.000
_cell.length_c   1.000
_cell.angle_alpha   90.00
_cell.angle_beta   90.00
_cell.angle_gamma   90.00
#
_symmetry.space_group_name_H-M   'P 1'
#
loop_
_entity.id
_entity.type
_entity.pdbx_description
1 polymer ?
#
loop_
_entity_poly.entity_id
_entity_poly.type
_entity_poly.pdbx_seq_one_letter_code
_entity_poly.pdbx_strand_id
1 'polypeptide(L)'
;MRRSTKPARPGHPEPPPAPQAIFRVGELLAGVYEISALLGEGAMGQVFEARDHDLDRRVAIKAAWPGLPSLRKEARALAAFRHPSLVTVHALGEHHDVEFLVMERIYGVSLAAHMAHRFEAGGQFALEEAVGILVSLTEGLAVVHRAGLAHRDVKPANVMLTPDHRVVLMDFGLVLPEFEVETQTNVAGSPAYMAPEALSNSVSAGAGHLTDVYGLGVVAFELLTGRLPFRAQGLVALWERQHSGPPPAILSLRADVPLALARVVGEALHPEPGERPQSAEAFAWQLEASLRRNATRSYEPPESLPTVPAPAIDLLIVEDDPDMARILAFYAQQALGSVRSRVAVDGVEAMGLVRERAPDVMLLDLHMPKMNGIEVLMQMRGERLAEGAAVIAVSAGAQRDDVQLLHQLGIHHFVSKGQDLQHNLTEALRTACGSPARSVDVEG
;
A
#
# COMPACT_ATOMS: atom_id res chain seq x y z
N MET A 1 -65.94 -25.31 7.86
CA MET A 1 -64.61 -24.92 8.37
C MET A 1 -63.56 -25.08 7.28
N ARG A 2 -63.22 -23.99 6.56
CA ARG A 2 -62.14 -23.97 5.55
C ARG A 2 -60.92 -23.38 6.21
N ARG A 3 -59.80 -24.14 6.30
CA ARG A 3 -58.52 -23.67 6.80
C ARG A 3 -57.84 -22.86 5.70
N SER A 4 -57.60 -21.60 5.99
CA SER A 4 -56.82 -20.68 5.19
C SER A 4 -55.32 -21.02 5.32
N THR A 5 -54.69 -21.44 4.22
CA THR A 5 -53.23 -21.59 4.11
C THR A 5 -52.65 -20.25 3.72
N LYS A 6 -51.83 -19.65 4.61
CA LYS A 6 -51.01 -18.48 4.31
C LYS A 6 -49.97 -18.84 3.25
N PRO A 7 -49.75 -18.02 2.21
CA PRO A 7 -48.65 -18.25 1.27
C PRO A 7 -47.30 -18.05 1.94
N ALA A 8 -46.36 -18.96 1.64
CA ALA A 8 -44.96 -18.85 2.07
C ALA A 8 -44.29 -17.61 1.46
N ARG A 9 -43.53 -16.89 2.25
CA ARG A 9 -42.68 -15.75 1.78
C ARG A 9 -41.64 -16.31 0.79
N PRO A 10 -41.38 -15.65 -0.33
CA PRO A 10 -40.27 -16.02 -1.20
C PRO A 10 -38.96 -15.88 -0.44
N GLY A 11 -38.16 -16.97 -0.43
CA GLY A 11 -36.85 -16.99 0.18
C GLY A 11 -35.94 -15.95 -0.48
N HIS A 12 -35.23 -15.19 0.31
CA HIS A 12 -34.11 -14.38 -0.19
C HIS A 12 -33.12 -15.33 -0.87
N PRO A 13 -32.57 -14.98 -2.06
CA PRO A 13 -31.51 -15.78 -2.64
C PRO A 13 -30.34 -15.80 -1.64
N GLU A 14 -29.82 -16.99 -1.39
CA GLU A 14 -28.58 -17.13 -0.62
C GLU A 14 -27.48 -16.30 -1.28
N PRO A 15 -26.67 -15.56 -0.50
CA PRO A 15 -25.53 -14.87 -1.05
C PRO A 15 -24.62 -15.89 -1.75
N PRO A 16 -24.02 -15.51 -2.91
CA PRO A 16 -23.10 -16.41 -3.59
C PRO A 16 -22.02 -16.88 -2.63
N PRO A 17 -21.58 -18.14 -2.71
CA PRO A 17 -20.51 -18.64 -1.86
C PRO A 17 -19.28 -17.74 -2.01
N ALA A 18 -18.66 -17.37 -0.89
CA ALA A 18 -17.42 -16.61 -0.89
C ALA A 18 -16.39 -17.31 -1.81
N PRO A 19 -15.65 -16.57 -2.65
CA PRO A 19 -14.65 -17.16 -3.52
C PRO A 19 -13.69 -18.02 -2.68
N GLN A 20 -13.50 -19.27 -3.09
CA GLN A 20 -12.61 -20.18 -2.37
C GLN A 20 -11.18 -19.70 -2.54
N ALA A 21 -10.45 -19.60 -1.43
CA ALA A 21 -9.02 -19.28 -1.48
C ALA A 21 -8.28 -20.31 -2.36
N ILE A 22 -7.39 -19.83 -3.24
CA ILE A 22 -6.56 -20.66 -4.12
C ILE A 22 -5.67 -21.56 -3.26
N PHE A 23 -5.04 -21.00 -2.22
CA PHE A 23 -4.23 -21.71 -1.23
C PHE A 23 -4.75 -21.45 0.17
N ARG A 24 -4.48 -22.37 1.11
CA ARG A 24 -4.92 -22.27 2.50
C ARG A 24 -3.77 -21.85 3.40
N VAL A 25 -4.06 -21.11 4.45
CA VAL A 25 -3.09 -20.81 5.50
C VAL A 25 -2.58 -22.12 6.11
N GLY A 26 -1.26 -22.24 6.28
CA GLY A 26 -0.55 -23.44 6.69
C GLY A 26 -0.23 -24.43 5.54
N GLU A 27 -0.67 -24.15 4.31
CA GLU A 27 -0.34 -24.97 3.14
C GLU A 27 1.12 -24.76 2.72
N LEU A 28 1.84 -25.86 2.48
CA LEU A 28 3.25 -25.82 2.07
C LEU A 28 3.38 -26.00 0.54
N LEU A 29 3.65 -24.91 -0.16
CA LEU A 29 3.80 -24.91 -1.61
C LEU A 29 5.19 -25.37 -2.02
N ALA A 30 5.24 -26.29 -2.99
CA ALA A 30 6.49 -26.86 -3.52
C ALA A 30 7.46 -27.38 -2.44
N GLY A 31 6.98 -27.68 -1.22
CA GLY A 31 7.79 -28.13 -0.10
C GLY A 31 8.67 -27.06 0.56
N VAL A 32 8.51 -25.78 0.19
CA VAL A 32 9.39 -24.66 0.60
C VAL A 32 8.61 -23.50 1.21
N TYR A 33 7.48 -23.10 0.59
CA TYR A 33 6.78 -21.86 0.96
C TYR A 33 5.52 -22.17 1.75
N GLU A 34 5.52 -21.88 3.04
CA GLU A 34 4.35 -22.04 3.91
C GLU A 34 3.49 -20.77 3.89
N ILE A 35 2.23 -20.91 3.47
CA ILE A 35 1.28 -19.79 3.43
C ILE A 35 0.94 -19.34 4.84
N SER A 36 1.20 -18.05 5.13
CA SER A 36 0.94 -17.43 6.44
C SER A 36 -0.37 -16.64 6.46
N ALA A 37 -0.69 -15.90 5.38
CA ALA A 37 -1.89 -15.06 5.29
C ALA A 37 -2.28 -14.75 3.85
N LEU A 38 -3.55 -14.39 3.63
CA LEU A 38 -4.01 -13.75 2.38
C LEU A 38 -3.75 -12.24 2.49
N LEU A 39 -2.96 -11.68 1.57
CA LEU A 39 -2.65 -10.24 1.51
C LEU A 39 -3.64 -9.46 0.67
N GLY A 40 -4.19 -10.07 -0.37
CA GLY A 40 -5.14 -9.43 -1.25
C GLY A 40 -5.71 -10.35 -2.31
N GLU A 41 -6.83 -9.90 -2.88
CA GLU A 41 -7.53 -10.59 -3.95
C GLU A 41 -7.89 -9.58 -5.04
N GLY A 42 -7.80 -9.99 -6.30
CA GLY A 42 -8.15 -9.16 -7.44
C GLY A 42 -8.62 -9.97 -8.65
N ALA A 43 -8.86 -9.27 -9.76
CA ALA A 43 -9.34 -9.89 -11.00
C ALA A 43 -8.40 -10.97 -11.55
N MET A 44 -7.10 -10.85 -11.29
CA MET A 44 -6.07 -11.75 -11.83
C MET A 44 -5.70 -12.90 -10.88
N GLY A 45 -6.15 -12.89 -9.63
CA GLY A 45 -5.80 -13.93 -8.66
C GLY A 45 -5.74 -13.43 -7.23
N GLN A 46 -4.99 -14.15 -6.42
CA GLN A 46 -4.78 -13.85 -5.00
C GLN A 46 -3.29 -13.66 -4.71
N VAL A 47 -2.98 -12.80 -3.74
CA VAL A 47 -1.64 -12.60 -3.23
C VAL A 47 -1.60 -13.03 -1.77
N PHE A 48 -0.65 -13.88 -1.44
CA PHE A 48 -0.46 -14.43 -0.09
C PHE A 48 0.87 -13.96 0.49
N GLU A 49 0.94 -13.88 1.80
CA GLU A 49 2.20 -13.90 2.53
C GLU A 49 2.60 -15.35 2.79
N ALA A 50 3.87 -15.67 2.63
CA ALA A 50 4.40 -17.00 2.94
C ALA A 50 5.78 -16.89 3.59
N ARG A 51 6.16 -17.96 4.33
CA ARG A 51 7.51 -18.15 4.85
C ARG A 51 8.27 -19.07 3.90
N ASP A 52 9.40 -18.60 3.42
CA ASP A 52 10.40 -19.37 2.69
C ASP A 52 11.27 -20.09 3.71
N HIS A 53 11.09 -21.43 3.87
CA HIS A 53 11.79 -22.23 4.88
C HIS A 53 13.27 -22.46 4.52
N ASP A 54 13.65 -22.40 3.25
CA ASP A 54 15.03 -22.60 2.84
C ASP A 54 15.92 -21.40 3.16
N LEU A 55 15.35 -20.17 3.00
CA LEU A 55 16.09 -18.93 3.21
C LEU A 55 15.64 -18.18 4.49
N ASP A 56 14.73 -18.77 5.27
CA ASP A 56 14.17 -18.23 6.52
C ASP A 56 13.75 -16.75 6.39
N ARG A 57 12.92 -16.45 5.37
CA ARG A 57 12.45 -15.11 5.09
C ARG A 57 10.96 -15.09 4.75
N ARG A 58 10.32 -13.94 4.84
CA ARG A 58 8.97 -13.73 4.35
C ARG A 58 8.98 -13.33 2.88
N VAL A 59 8.03 -13.85 2.12
CA VAL A 59 7.85 -13.58 0.70
C VAL A 59 6.38 -13.30 0.40
N ALA A 60 6.10 -12.64 -0.72
CA ALA A 60 4.76 -12.55 -1.28
C ALA A 60 4.61 -13.60 -2.39
N ILE A 61 3.47 -14.26 -2.44
CA ILE A 61 3.14 -15.26 -3.45
C ILE A 61 1.89 -14.82 -4.20
N LYS A 62 2.02 -14.52 -5.49
CA LYS A 62 0.91 -14.24 -6.39
C LYS A 62 0.50 -15.53 -7.10
N ALA A 63 -0.76 -15.93 -6.95
CA ALA A 63 -1.37 -17.08 -7.62
C ALA A 63 -2.47 -16.60 -8.55
N ALA A 64 -2.46 -17.03 -9.81
CA ALA A 64 -3.47 -16.69 -10.80
C ALA A 64 -4.73 -17.56 -10.63
N TRP A 65 -5.90 -16.97 -10.93
CA TRP A 65 -7.13 -17.77 -11.03
C TRP A 65 -7.01 -18.84 -12.10
N PRO A 66 -7.59 -20.02 -11.90
CA PRO A 66 -7.63 -21.06 -12.93
C PRO A 66 -8.24 -20.53 -14.24
N GLY A 67 -7.58 -20.82 -15.38
CA GLY A 67 -8.03 -20.39 -16.70
C GLY A 67 -7.55 -19.01 -17.14
N LEU A 68 -6.82 -18.27 -16.30
CA LEU A 68 -6.14 -17.03 -16.69
C LEU A 68 -4.80 -17.31 -17.39
N PRO A 69 -4.22 -16.31 -18.11
CA PRO A 69 -2.90 -16.45 -18.72
C PRO A 69 -1.82 -16.82 -17.70
N SER A 70 -0.85 -17.60 -18.15
CA SER A 70 0.30 -18.02 -17.34
C SER A 70 1.11 -16.85 -16.80
N LEU A 71 1.53 -16.96 -15.53
CA LEU A 71 2.43 -15.99 -14.86
C LEU A 71 3.86 -15.97 -15.44
N ARG A 72 4.19 -16.89 -16.35
CA ARG A 72 5.55 -17.01 -16.93
C ARG A 72 6.02 -15.78 -17.67
N LYS A 73 5.10 -15.07 -18.38
CA LYS A 73 5.47 -13.83 -19.09
C LYS A 73 5.84 -12.74 -18.08
N GLU A 74 5.01 -12.54 -17.07
CA GLU A 74 5.25 -11.61 -15.97
C GLU A 74 6.56 -11.93 -15.22
N ALA A 75 6.73 -13.19 -14.83
CA ALA A 75 7.94 -13.67 -14.16
C ALA A 75 9.22 -13.40 -14.97
N ARG A 76 9.21 -13.69 -16.28
CA ARG A 76 10.36 -13.47 -17.16
C ARG A 76 10.69 -11.99 -17.33
N ALA A 77 9.67 -11.15 -17.46
CA ALA A 77 9.85 -9.70 -17.55
C ALA A 77 10.51 -9.16 -16.28
N LEU A 78 9.96 -9.50 -15.12
CA LEU A 78 10.45 -9.00 -13.81
C LEU A 78 11.81 -9.59 -13.41
N ALA A 79 12.10 -10.86 -13.75
CA ALA A 79 13.37 -11.50 -13.39
C ALA A 79 14.61 -10.81 -14.00
N ALA A 80 14.41 -10.05 -15.09
CA ALA A 80 15.47 -9.29 -15.73
C ALA A 80 15.80 -7.97 -15.03
N PHE A 81 14.94 -7.49 -14.11
CA PHE A 81 15.08 -6.17 -13.51
C PHE A 81 15.50 -6.25 -12.04
N ARG A 82 16.40 -5.34 -11.66
CA ARG A 82 16.74 -5.04 -10.27
C ARG A 82 16.78 -3.53 -10.11
N HIS A 83 15.76 -2.98 -9.49
CA HIS A 83 15.67 -1.54 -9.22
C HIS A 83 14.90 -1.31 -7.92
N PRO A 84 15.27 -0.32 -7.09
CA PRO A 84 14.56 -0.03 -5.84
C PRO A 84 13.07 0.24 -6.01
N SER A 85 12.69 0.81 -7.15
CA SER A 85 11.29 1.13 -7.46
C SER A 85 10.55 0.04 -8.23
N LEU A 86 11.09 -1.17 -8.34
CA LEU A 86 10.44 -2.32 -8.95
C LEU A 86 10.42 -3.49 -7.98
N VAL A 87 9.30 -4.22 -7.90
CA VAL A 87 9.23 -5.43 -7.09
C VAL A 87 10.22 -6.49 -7.58
N THR A 88 10.95 -7.10 -6.66
CA THR A 88 11.90 -8.17 -6.99
C THR A 88 11.18 -9.51 -7.07
N VAL A 89 11.33 -10.22 -8.19
CA VAL A 89 10.88 -11.60 -8.34
C VAL A 89 11.99 -12.55 -7.92
N HIS A 90 11.63 -13.55 -7.12
CA HIS A 90 12.55 -14.56 -6.60
C HIS A 90 12.44 -15.88 -7.34
N ALA A 91 11.22 -16.36 -7.61
CA ALA A 91 10.99 -17.66 -8.26
C ALA A 91 9.62 -17.72 -8.93
N LEU A 92 9.45 -18.67 -9.83
CA LEU A 92 8.18 -19.11 -10.36
C LEU A 92 8.03 -20.60 -10.01
N GLY A 93 6.90 -20.97 -9.42
CA GLY A 93 6.59 -22.32 -9.03
C GLY A 93 5.24 -22.78 -9.53
N GLU A 94 4.93 -24.06 -9.28
CA GLU A 94 3.64 -24.68 -9.55
C GLU A 94 3.26 -25.61 -8.39
N HIS A 95 2.01 -25.57 -7.96
CA HIS A 95 1.49 -26.40 -6.89
C HIS A 95 0.02 -26.75 -7.19
N HIS A 96 -0.30 -28.06 -7.26
CA HIS A 96 -1.62 -28.57 -7.62
C HIS A 96 -2.19 -27.94 -8.92
N ASP A 97 -1.39 -27.92 -9.98
CA ASP A 97 -1.70 -27.32 -11.30
C ASP A 97 -1.96 -25.81 -11.27
N VAL A 98 -1.61 -25.11 -10.19
CA VAL A 98 -1.68 -23.66 -10.07
C VAL A 98 -0.27 -23.08 -10.12
N GLU A 99 -0.02 -22.21 -11.11
CA GLU A 99 1.22 -21.41 -11.16
C GLU A 99 1.20 -20.34 -10.09
N PHE A 100 2.34 -20.17 -9.42
CA PHE A 100 2.54 -19.08 -8.48
C PHE A 100 3.87 -18.37 -8.66
N LEU A 101 3.88 -17.06 -8.44
CA LEU A 101 5.04 -16.19 -8.52
C LEU A 101 5.48 -15.82 -7.11
N VAL A 102 6.74 -16.14 -6.77
CA VAL A 102 7.36 -15.74 -5.49
C VAL A 102 8.10 -14.42 -5.68
N MET A 103 7.80 -13.45 -4.87
CA MET A 103 8.37 -12.10 -4.96
C MET A 103 8.69 -11.52 -3.59
N GLU A 104 9.46 -10.43 -3.60
CA GLU A 104 9.75 -9.62 -2.43
C GLU A 104 8.46 -9.28 -1.69
N ARG A 105 8.44 -9.48 -0.37
CA ARG A 105 7.36 -9.01 0.50
C ARG A 105 7.57 -7.52 0.76
N ILE A 106 6.79 -6.68 0.07
CA ILE A 106 6.81 -5.24 0.30
C ILE A 106 5.90 -4.91 1.48
N TYR A 107 6.50 -4.40 2.55
CA TYR A 107 5.76 -3.87 3.69
C TYR A 107 5.49 -2.39 3.46
N GLY A 108 4.22 -2.02 3.50
CA GLY A 108 3.81 -0.64 3.22
C GLY A 108 2.33 -0.53 2.92
N VAL A 109 1.93 0.64 2.45
CA VAL A 109 0.56 0.92 1.99
C VAL A 109 0.56 1.16 0.49
N SER A 110 -0.53 0.81 -0.19
CA SER A 110 -0.67 1.23 -1.57
C SER A 110 -0.81 2.75 -1.65
N LEU A 111 -0.26 3.35 -2.71
CA LEU A 111 -0.43 4.78 -2.97
C LEU A 111 -1.92 5.15 -3.03
N ALA A 112 -2.78 4.26 -3.55
CA ALA A 112 -4.23 4.47 -3.57
C ALA A 112 -4.81 4.62 -2.16
N ALA A 113 -4.47 3.72 -1.24
CA ALA A 113 -4.94 3.79 0.15
C ALA A 113 -4.37 5.02 0.87
N HIS A 114 -3.10 5.35 0.63
CA HIS A 114 -2.46 6.54 1.20
C HIS A 114 -3.11 7.84 0.72
N MET A 115 -3.42 7.93 -0.59
CA MET A 115 -4.14 9.06 -1.18
C MET A 115 -5.55 9.18 -0.61
N ALA A 116 -6.31 8.09 -0.57
CA ALA A 116 -7.67 8.08 -0.03
C ALA A 116 -7.69 8.60 1.41
N HIS A 117 -6.84 8.05 2.29
CA HIS A 117 -6.75 8.48 3.68
C HIS A 117 -6.40 9.96 3.81
N ARG A 118 -5.42 10.46 3.03
CA ARG A 118 -4.99 11.87 3.10
C ARG A 118 -6.09 12.84 2.62
N PHE A 119 -6.74 12.53 1.51
CA PHE A 119 -7.79 13.40 0.96
C PHE A 119 -9.10 13.35 1.77
N GLU A 120 -9.46 12.20 2.34
CA GLU A 120 -10.60 12.07 3.26
C GLU A 120 -10.39 12.90 4.54
N ALA A 121 -9.16 12.99 5.02
CA ALA A 121 -8.79 13.87 6.13
C ALA A 121 -8.72 15.37 5.74
N GLY A 122 -9.05 15.74 4.50
CA GLY A 122 -8.96 17.11 3.99
C GLY A 122 -7.53 17.60 3.74
N GLY A 123 -6.53 16.70 3.79
CA GLY A 123 -5.13 17.02 3.54
C GLY A 123 -4.77 17.02 2.05
N GLN A 124 -3.57 17.48 1.76
CA GLN A 124 -2.97 17.47 0.43
C GLN A 124 -1.54 16.94 0.52
N PHE A 125 -1.00 16.43 -0.57
CA PHE A 125 0.42 16.11 -0.66
C PHE A 125 1.26 17.38 -0.75
N ALA A 126 2.40 17.45 -0.05
CA ALA A 126 3.40 18.46 -0.35
C ALA A 126 3.86 18.29 -1.80
N LEU A 127 4.19 19.38 -2.48
CA LEU A 127 4.57 19.32 -3.90
C LEU A 127 5.84 18.48 -4.10
N GLU A 128 6.79 18.63 -3.21
CA GLU A 128 8.04 17.87 -3.18
C GLU A 128 7.79 16.37 -2.96
N GLU A 129 6.87 16.02 -2.06
CA GLU A 129 6.46 14.64 -1.81
C GLU A 129 5.80 14.03 -3.05
N ALA A 130 4.83 14.72 -3.66
CA ALA A 130 4.16 14.25 -4.86
C ALA A 130 5.14 14.05 -6.02
N VAL A 131 6.04 15.01 -6.25
CA VAL A 131 7.06 14.92 -7.31
C VAL A 131 8.08 13.82 -6.99
N GLY A 132 8.50 13.66 -5.73
CA GLY A 132 9.41 12.58 -5.31
C GLY A 132 8.84 11.18 -5.60
N ILE A 133 7.54 10.96 -5.31
CA ILE A 133 6.84 9.71 -5.66
C ILE A 133 6.85 9.48 -7.19
N LEU A 134 6.51 10.51 -7.96
CA LEU A 134 6.47 10.42 -9.42
C LEU A 134 7.85 10.16 -10.02
N VAL A 135 8.89 10.82 -9.54
CA VAL A 135 10.27 10.62 -10.00
C VAL A 135 10.71 9.18 -9.74
N SER A 136 10.47 8.66 -8.54
CA SER A 136 10.80 7.26 -8.20
C SER A 136 10.07 6.26 -9.12
N LEU A 137 8.79 6.51 -9.46
CA LEU A 137 8.05 5.67 -10.42
C LEU A 137 8.64 5.76 -11.83
N THR A 138 8.98 6.96 -12.29
CA THR A 138 9.58 7.15 -13.62
C THR A 138 10.93 6.47 -13.73
N GLU A 139 11.77 6.48 -12.69
CA GLU A 139 13.05 5.77 -12.67
C GLU A 139 12.85 4.26 -12.83
N GLY A 140 11.89 3.66 -12.13
CA GLY A 140 11.53 2.25 -12.28
C GLY A 140 11.03 1.94 -13.69
N LEU A 141 10.09 2.72 -14.22
CA LEU A 141 9.55 2.55 -15.57
C LEU A 141 10.60 2.72 -16.66
N ALA A 142 11.55 3.63 -16.47
CA ALA A 142 12.65 3.82 -17.40
C ALA A 142 13.51 2.55 -17.57
N VAL A 143 13.69 1.77 -16.51
CA VAL A 143 14.37 0.46 -16.60
C VAL A 143 13.58 -0.53 -17.45
N VAL A 144 12.26 -0.56 -17.28
CA VAL A 144 11.34 -1.40 -18.06
C VAL A 144 11.35 -0.99 -19.53
N HIS A 145 11.22 0.31 -19.81
CA HIS A 145 11.20 0.86 -21.18
C HIS A 145 12.50 0.63 -21.94
N ARG A 146 13.67 0.77 -21.28
CA ARG A 146 14.97 0.44 -21.89
C ARG A 146 15.11 -1.03 -22.30
N ALA A 147 14.33 -1.92 -21.69
CA ALA A 147 14.28 -3.33 -22.10
C ALA A 147 13.26 -3.58 -23.24
N GLY A 148 12.68 -2.54 -23.82
CA GLY A 148 11.67 -2.64 -24.87
C GLY A 148 10.33 -3.19 -24.37
N LEU A 149 9.99 -2.95 -23.09
CA LEU A 149 8.74 -3.38 -22.46
C LEU A 149 7.96 -2.16 -21.98
N ALA A 150 6.64 -2.28 -21.90
CA ALA A 150 5.76 -1.29 -21.28
C ALA A 150 4.90 -1.95 -20.19
N HIS A 151 4.65 -1.22 -19.11
CA HIS A 151 3.89 -1.74 -17.95
C HIS A 151 2.37 -1.81 -18.21
N ARG A 152 1.82 -0.78 -18.86
CA ARG A 152 0.41 -0.67 -19.31
C ARG A 152 -0.68 -0.65 -18.23
N ASP A 153 -0.32 -0.72 -16.95
CA ASP A 153 -1.28 -0.61 -15.83
C ASP A 153 -0.70 0.25 -14.69
N VAL A 154 -0.17 1.42 -15.05
CA VAL A 154 0.36 2.39 -14.09
C VAL A 154 -0.80 3.09 -13.39
N LYS A 155 -0.99 2.79 -12.10
CA LYS A 155 -2.05 3.35 -11.25
C LYS A 155 -1.66 3.31 -9.77
N PRO A 156 -2.29 4.14 -8.90
CA PRO A 156 -1.94 4.18 -7.48
C PRO A 156 -2.12 2.85 -6.73
N ALA A 157 -3.04 1.98 -7.17
CA ALA A 157 -3.24 0.67 -6.56
C ALA A 157 -2.06 -0.28 -6.77
N ASN A 158 -1.29 -0.10 -7.86
CA ASN A 158 -0.11 -0.89 -8.20
C ASN A 158 1.20 -0.29 -7.68
N VAL A 159 1.13 0.71 -6.82
CA VAL A 159 2.29 1.37 -6.23
C VAL A 159 2.27 1.19 -4.73
N MET A 160 3.34 0.66 -4.15
CA MET A 160 3.53 0.54 -2.70
C MET A 160 4.47 1.62 -2.20
N LEU A 161 4.08 2.24 -1.09
CA LEU A 161 4.90 3.17 -0.32
C LEU A 161 5.36 2.46 0.95
N THR A 162 6.67 2.36 1.13
CA THR A 162 7.25 1.72 2.32
C THR A 162 7.61 2.76 3.39
N PRO A 163 7.76 2.36 4.67
CA PRO A 163 8.12 3.27 5.76
C PRO A 163 9.49 3.93 5.60
N ASP A 164 10.40 3.29 4.86
CA ASP A 164 11.71 3.83 4.51
C ASP A 164 11.68 4.68 3.23
N HIS A 165 10.50 5.14 2.84
CA HIS A 165 10.24 6.01 1.69
C HIS A 165 10.57 5.41 0.31
N ARG A 166 10.66 4.08 0.18
CA ARG A 166 10.71 3.44 -1.13
C ARG A 166 9.34 3.55 -1.80
N VAL A 167 9.35 3.82 -3.08
CA VAL A 167 8.18 3.78 -3.96
C VAL A 167 8.36 2.59 -4.88
N VAL A 168 7.52 1.57 -4.77
CA VAL A 168 7.69 0.30 -5.47
C VAL A 168 6.52 0.04 -6.40
N LEU A 169 6.79 -0.07 -7.70
CA LEU A 169 5.81 -0.45 -8.70
C LEU A 169 5.65 -1.98 -8.69
N MET A 170 4.40 -2.40 -8.59
CA MET A 170 3.95 -3.79 -8.49
C MET A 170 3.18 -4.18 -9.75
N ASP A 171 2.83 -5.45 -9.85
CA ASP A 171 1.83 -6.01 -10.76
C ASP A 171 2.11 -5.80 -12.26
N PHE A 172 3.03 -6.58 -12.78
CA PHE A 172 3.48 -6.59 -14.18
C PHE A 172 2.67 -7.54 -15.07
N GLY A 173 1.44 -7.89 -14.67
CA GLY A 173 0.61 -8.85 -15.41
C GLY A 173 0.21 -8.43 -16.81
N LEU A 174 0.33 -7.14 -17.15
CA LEU A 174 0.01 -6.58 -18.47
C LEU A 174 1.25 -6.16 -19.27
N VAL A 175 2.46 -6.47 -18.78
CA VAL A 175 3.69 -6.13 -19.49
C VAL A 175 3.78 -6.87 -20.82
N LEU A 176 3.90 -6.11 -21.89
CA LEU A 176 4.09 -6.62 -23.25
C LEU A 176 5.29 -5.92 -23.88
N PRO A 177 5.97 -6.60 -24.84
CA PRO A 177 6.93 -5.94 -25.70
C PRO A 177 6.29 -4.74 -26.40
N GLU A 178 7.02 -3.63 -26.54
CA GLU A 178 6.52 -2.42 -27.19
C GLU A 178 6.03 -2.66 -28.63
N PHE A 179 6.53 -3.72 -29.27
CA PHE A 179 6.19 -4.09 -30.66
C PHE A 179 5.01 -5.06 -30.76
N GLU A 180 4.51 -5.63 -29.65
CA GLU A 180 3.32 -6.47 -29.65
C GLU A 180 2.06 -5.60 -29.55
N VAL A 181 1.21 -5.68 -30.55
CA VAL A 181 -0.14 -5.11 -30.55
C VAL A 181 -1.05 -6.07 -29.80
N GLU A 182 -1.76 -5.59 -28.79
CA GLU A 182 -2.70 -6.39 -28.04
C GLU A 182 -3.91 -6.74 -28.93
N THR A 183 -4.05 -8.00 -29.32
CA THR A 183 -5.18 -8.46 -30.11
C THR A 183 -6.38 -8.91 -29.25
N GLN A 184 -6.31 -8.73 -27.92
CA GLN A 184 -7.36 -9.16 -27.02
C GLN A 184 -8.50 -8.14 -26.96
N THR A 185 -9.72 -8.64 -27.14
CA THR A 185 -10.98 -7.89 -27.11
C THR A 185 -11.39 -7.41 -25.71
N ASN A 186 -10.65 -7.77 -24.67
CA ASN A 186 -10.92 -7.37 -23.29
C ASN A 186 -9.91 -6.31 -22.87
N VAL A 187 -10.39 -5.10 -22.59
CA VAL A 187 -9.62 -4.03 -21.99
C VAL A 187 -9.24 -4.44 -20.56
N ALA A 188 -8.00 -4.89 -20.39
CA ALA A 188 -7.45 -5.24 -19.07
C ALA A 188 -6.91 -3.99 -18.39
N GLY A 189 -7.12 -3.86 -17.06
CA GLY A 189 -6.64 -2.74 -16.25
C GLY A 189 -7.75 -1.83 -15.75
N SER A 190 -7.37 -0.72 -15.11
CA SER A 190 -8.31 0.28 -14.57
C SER A 190 -8.53 1.39 -15.60
N PRO A 191 -9.69 1.47 -16.26
CA PRO A 191 -9.91 2.37 -17.40
C PRO A 191 -9.54 3.83 -17.13
N ALA A 192 -9.74 4.31 -15.90
CA ALA A 192 -9.51 5.70 -15.54
C ALA A 192 -8.04 6.19 -15.72
N TYR A 193 -7.08 5.25 -15.78
CA TYR A 193 -5.64 5.54 -15.95
C TYR A 193 -5.14 5.18 -17.35
N MET A 194 -6.00 4.63 -18.21
CA MET A 194 -5.60 4.22 -19.54
C MET A 194 -5.49 5.39 -20.49
N ALA A 195 -4.48 5.32 -21.34
CA ALA A 195 -4.30 6.24 -22.45
C ALA A 195 -5.39 6.03 -23.54
N PRO A 196 -5.76 7.07 -24.30
CA PRO A 196 -6.79 6.97 -25.34
C PRO A 196 -6.52 5.89 -26.38
N GLU A 197 -5.27 5.75 -26.80
CA GLU A 197 -4.85 4.71 -27.76
C GLU A 197 -4.94 3.29 -27.16
N ALA A 198 -4.76 3.14 -25.84
CA ALA A 198 -4.97 1.86 -25.16
C ALA A 198 -6.45 1.50 -25.04
N LEU A 199 -7.32 2.49 -24.78
CA LEU A 199 -8.77 2.29 -24.77
C LEU A 199 -9.35 1.89 -26.14
N SER A 200 -8.80 2.42 -27.22
CA SER A 200 -9.20 2.13 -28.60
C SER A 200 -8.46 0.95 -29.23
N ASN A 201 -7.57 0.30 -28.48
CA ASN A 201 -6.69 -0.77 -28.95
C ASN A 201 -5.87 -0.37 -30.22
N SER A 202 -5.40 0.88 -30.24
CA SER A 202 -4.66 1.47 -31.37
C SER A 202 -3.22 1.85 -31.03
N VAL A 203 -2.62 1.20 -30.03
CA VAL A 203 -1.23 1.43 -29.64
C VAL A 203 -0.30 1.08 -30.80
N SER A 204 0.44 2.07 -31.30
CA SER A 204 1.40 1.86 -32.38
C SER A 204 2.60 1.04 -31.87
N ALA A 205 3.17 0.22 -32.75
CA ALA A 205 4.40 -0.52 -32.42
C ALA A 205 5.52 0.45 -32.00
N GLY A 206 6.18 0.16 -30.89
CA GLY A 206 7.23 1.01 -30.31
C GLY A 206 6.73 2.20 -29.47
N ALA A 207 5.41 2.39 -29.32
CA ALA A 207 4.84 3.49 -28.56
C ALA A 207 4.21 3.05 -27.20
N GLY A 208 4.39 1.79 -26.80
CA GLY A 208 3.83 1.28 -25.57
C GLY A 208 4.27 2.05 -24.32
N HIS A 209 5.51 2.53 -24.26
CA HIS A 209 6.03 3.34 -23.17
C HIS A 209 5.30 4.70 -23.02
N LEU A 210 4.72 5.26 -24.10
CA LEU A 210 3.95 6.49 -24.03
C LEU A 210 2.57 6.30 -23.38
N THR A 211 2.04 5.07 -23.35
CA THR A 211 0.84 4.75 -22.56
C THR A 211 1.15 4.82 -21.07
N ASP A 212 2.35 4.40 -20.64
CA ASP A 212 2.80 4.51 -19.26
C ASP A 212 3.03 5.97 -18.85
N VAL A 213 3.58 6.81 -19.75
CA VAL A 213 3.74 8.25 -19.52
C VAL A 213 2.37 8.91 -19.31
N TYR A 214 1.36 8.53 -20.08
CA TYR A 214 -0.02 9.00 -19.84
C TYR A 214 -0.55 8.56 -18.48
N GLY A 215 -0.39 7.29 -18.12
CA GLY A 215 -0.77 6.77 -16.81
C GLY A 215 -0.09 7.52 -15.66
N LEU A 216 1.21 7.82 -15.77
CA LEU A 216 1.94 8.69 -14.84
C LEU A 216 1.33 10.10 -14.78
N GLY A 217 0.91 10.66 -15.90
CA GLY A 217 0.20 11.94 -15.97
C GLY A 217 -1.11 11.92 -15.19
N VAL A 218 -1.88 10.82 -15.28
CA VAL A 218 -3.12 10.63 -14.49
C VAL A 218 -2.81 10.54 -13.00
N VAL A 219 -1.81 9.75 -12.62
CA VAL A 219 -1.36 9.64 -11.22
C VAL A 219 -0.88 11.00 -10.69
N ALA A 220 -0.12 11.76 -11.49
CA ALA A 220 0.36 13.09 -11.12
C ALA A 220 -0.80 14.07 -10.90
N PHE A 221 -1.78 14.09 -11.81
CA PHE A 221 -2.96 14.92 -11.68
C PHE A 221 -3.73 14.60 -10.41
N GLU A 222 -3.93 13.32 -10.13
CA GLU A 222 -4.67 12.86 -8.96
C GLU A 222 -3.91 13.13 -7.65
N LEU A 223 -2.59 12.92 -7.58
CA LEU A 223 -1.75 13.29 -6.43
C LEU A 223 -1.80 14.78 -6.11
N LEU A 224 -1.82 15.62 -7.14
CA LEU A 224 -1.85 17.07 -6.96
C LEU A 224 -3.23 17.60 -6.57
N THR A 225 -4.31 17.00 -7.08
CA THR A 225 -5.67 17.58 -6.98
C THR A 225 -6.66 16.78 -6.15
N GLY A 226 -6.37 15.51 -5.83
CA GLY A 226 -7.30 14.57 -5.22
C GLY A 226 -8.41 14.11 -6.16
N ARG A 227 -8.28 14.33 -7.46
CA ARG A 227 -9.32 14.03 -8.45
C ARG A 227 -8.72 13.43 -9.72
N LEU A 228 -9.45 12.52 -10.33
CA LEU A 228 -9.12 12.06 -11.69
C LEU A 228 -9.31 13.17 -12.72
N PRO A 229 -8.42 13.28 -13.74
CA PRO A 229 -8.51 14.28 -14.80
C PRO A 229 -9.75 14.11 -15.67
N PHE A 230 -10.15 12.86 -15.90
CA PHE A 230 -11.33 12.51 -16.67
C PHE A 230 -12.19 11.51 -15.91
N ARG A 231 -13.50 11.75 -15.88
CA ARG A 231 -14.50 10.86 -15.28
C ARG A 231 -15.59 10.60 -16.30
N ALA A 232 -15.89 9.33 -16.56
CA ALA A 232 -16.97 8.90 -17.43
C ALA A 232 -17.48 7.52 -17.00
N GLN A 233 -18.69 7.18 -17.42
CA GLN A 233 -19.27 5.83 -17.23
C GLN A 233 -19.08 5.03 -18.51
N GLY A 234 -18.18 4.05 -18.46
CA GLY A 234 -17.83 3.18 -19.58
C GLY A 234 -16.67 3.69 -20.45
N LEU A 235 -16.11 2.75 -21.24
CA LEU A 235 -14.86 2.97 -21.98
C LEU A 235 -15.03 3.99 -23.11
N VAL A 236 -16.13 3.91 -23.86
CA VAL A 236 -16.41 4.81 -24.98
C VAL A 236 -16.55 6.25 -24.51
N ALA A 237 -17.36 6.47 -23.45
CA ALA A 237 -17.53 7.81 -22.89
C ALA A 237 -16.24 8.39 -22.30
N LEU A 238 -15.37 7.53 -21.75
CA LEU A 238 -14.05 7.96 -21.27
C LEU A 238 -13.15 8.36 -22.43
N TRP A 239 -13.10 7.56 -23.48
CA TRP A 239 -12.33 7.85 -24.70
C TRP A 239 -12.79 9.16 -25.35
N GLU A 240 -14.10 9.36 -25.53
CA GLU A 240 -14.69 10.61 -26.04
C GLU A 240 -14.29 11.80 -25.15
N ARG A 241 -14.33 11.62 -23.82
CA ARG A 241 -13.99 12.68 -22.87
C ARG A 241 -12.52 13.08 -22.95
N GLN A 242 -11.61 12.13 -23.15
CA GLN A 242 -10.18 12.37 -23.35
C GLN A 242 -9.87 13.14 -24.63
N HIS A 243 -10.68 12.98 -25.70
CA HIS A 243 -10.53 13.69 -26.98
C HIS A 243 -11.32 15.01 -27.07
N SER A 244 -12.34 15.21 -26.22
CA SER A 244 -13.21 16.40 -26.28
C SER A 244 -12.58 17.66 -25.75
N GLY A 245 -11.39 17.59 -25.16
CA GLY A 245 -10.68 18.74 -24.63
C GLY A 245 -9.75 18.39 -23.45
N PRO A 246 -8.97 19.37 -22.99
CA PRO A 246 -8.03 19.16 -21.90
C PRO A 246 -8.74 18.81 -20.59
N PRO A 247 -8.02 18.20 -19.62
CA PRO A 247 -8.53 18.02 -18.27
C PRO A 247 -8.79 19.39 -17.60
N PRO A 248 -9.52 19.41 -16.46
CA PRO A 248 -9.66 20.63 -15.67
C PRO A 248 -8.30 21.23 -15.33
N ALA A 249 -8.17 22.55 -15.39
CA ALA A 249 -6.90 23.19 -15.07
C ALA A 249 -6.50 22.90 -13.60
N ILE A 250 -5.31 22.35 -13.37
CA ILE A 250 -4.79 22.03 -12.04
C ILE A 250 -4.86 23.25 -11.13
N LEU A 251 -4.48 24.44 -11.64
CA LEU A 251 -4.49 25.69 -10.89
C LEU A 251 -5.88 26.13 -10.41
N SER A 252 -6.95 25.69 -11.06
CA SER A 252 -8.32 25.95 -10.61
C SER A 252 -8.76 25.04 -9.46
N LEU A 253 -8.08 23.89 -9.30
CA LEU A 253 -8.33 22.90 -8.26
C LEU A 253 -7.38 23.07 -7.07
N ARG A 254 -6.13 23.50 -7.37
CA ARG A 254 -5.07 23.71 -6.40
C ARG A 254 -4.15 24.86 -6.82
N ALA A 255 -4.36 26.04 -6.22
CA ALA A 255 -3.74 27.28 -6.66
C ALA A 255 -2.24 27.42 -6.32
N ASP A 256 -1.72 26.65 -5.35
CA ASP A 256 -0.30 26.66 -4.94
C ASP A 256 0.61 25.83 -5.86
N VAL A 257 0.04 25.09 -6.83
CA VAL A 257 0.84 24.32 -7.80
C VAL A 257 1.54 25.28 -8.77
N PRO A 258 2.87 25.15 -8.98
CA PRO A 258 3.57 25.95 -9.96
C PRO A 258 3.00 25.77 -11.38
N LEU A 259 2.85 26.87 -12.13
CA LEU A 259 2.37 26.80 -13.53
C LEU A 259 3.22 25.84 -14.38
N ALA A 260 4.54 25.80 -14.14
CA ALA A 260 5.46 24.88 -14.83
C ALA A 260 5.11 23.42 -14.55
N LEU A 261 4.81 23.06 -13.29
CA LEU A 261 4.40 21.70 -12.90
C LEU A 261 3.03 21.33 -13.50
N ALA A 262 2.06 22.25 -13.42
CA ALA A 262 0.74 22.04 -14.01
C ALA A 262 0.82 21.80 -15.54
N ARG A 263 1.73 22.49 -16.23
CA ARG A 263 1.96 22.32 -17.67
C ARG A 263 2.58 20.96 -18.00
N VAL A 264 3.61 20.55 -17.27
CA VAL A 264 4.26 19.23 -17.44
C VAL A 264 3.26 18.09 -17.29
N VAL A 265 2.39 18.16 -16.27
CA VAL A 265 1.32 17.16 -16.07
C VAL A 265 0.29 17.22 -17.19
N GLY A 266 -0.06 18.40 -17.67
CA GLY A 266 -0.98 18.58 -18.81
C GLY A 266 -0.42 18.00 -20.11
N GLU A 267 0.87 18.17 -20.38
CA GLU A 267 1.57 17.59 -21.54
C GLU A 267 1.54 16.04 -21.49
N ALA A 268 1.76 15.44 -20.31
CA ALA A 268 1.67 13.98 -20.15
C ALA A 268 0.25 13.44 -20.43
N LEU A 269 -0.78 14.23 -20.21
CA LEU A 269 -2.19 13.88 -20.44
C LEU A 269 -2.68 14.21 -21.88
N HIS A 270 -1.78 14.57 -22.78
CA HIS A 270 -2.16 14.86 -24.15
C HIS A 270 -2.75 13.62 -24.83
N PRO A 271 -3.88 13.72 -25.57
CA PRO A 271 -4.47 12.57 -26.25
C PRO A 271 -3.52 11.97 -27.29
N GLU A 272 -2.79 12.82 -28.04
CA GLU A 272 -1.80 12.37 -29.04
C GLU A 272 -0.48 11.98 -28.36
N PRO A 273 0.01 10.73 -28.52
CA PRO A 273 1.25 10.26 -27.89
C PRO A 273 2.49 11.10 -28.24
N GLY A 274 2.56 11.62 -29.47
CA GLY A 274 3.69 12.44 -29.92
C GLY A 274 3.86 13.80 -29.23
N GLU A 275 2.81 14.27 -28.56
CA GLU A 275 2.80 15.55 -27.82
C GLU A 275 3.10 15.37 -26.32
N ARG A 276 3.28 14.13 -25.86
CA ARG A 276 3.66 13.80 -24.47
C ARG A 276 5.18 13.91 -24.30
N PRO A 277 5.68 13.97 -23.04
CA PRO A 277 7.09 13.66 -22.77
C PRO A 277 7.46 12.31 -23.38
N GLN A 278 8.50 12.28 -24.20
CA GLN A 278 8.81 11.14 -25.07
C GLN A 278 9.48 9.96 -24.34
N SER A 279 9.74 10.09 -23.04
CA SER A 279 10.17 8.99 -22.18
C SER A 279 9.83 9.26 -20.72
N ALA A 280 9.88 8.21 -19.89
CA ALA A 280 9.74 8.34 -18.44
C ALA A 280 10.83 9.25 -17.86
N GLU A 281 12.07 9.15 -18.35
CA GLU A 281 13.18 10.02 -17.92
C GLU A 281 12.94 11.49 -18.28
N ALA A 282 12.42 11.76 -19.49
CA ALA A 282 12.07 13.12 -19.88
C ALA A 282 10.99 13.71 -18.98
N PHE A 283 9.99 12.91 -18.60
CA PHE A 283 8.94 13.33 -17.69
C PHE A 283 9.49 13.61 -16.28
N ALA A 284 10.34 12.72 -15.73
CA ALA A 284 10.99 12.93 -14.44
C ALA A 284 11.80 14.23 -14.40
N TRP A 285 12.63 14.45 -15.42
CA TRP A 285 13.44 15.67 -15.53
C TRP A 285 12.59 16.95 -15.55
N GLN A 286 11.50 16.94 -16.32
CA GLN A 286 10.57 18.08 -16.41
C GLN A 286 9.86 18.34 -15.06
N LEU A 287 9.43 17.28 -14.35
CA LEU A 287 8.83 17.39 -13.01
C LEU A 287 9.79 18.04 -12.01
N GLU A 288 11.03 17.56 -11.92
CA GLU A 288 12.03 18.14 -11.03
C GLU A 288 12.39 19.59 -11.41
N ALA A 289 12.59 19.86 -12.70
CA ALA A 289 12.90 21.21 -13.17
C ALA A 289 11.78 22.21 -12.89
N SER A 290 10.53 21.75 -12.85
CA SER A 290 9.37 22.59 -12.54
C SER A 290 9.34 23.09 -11.09
N LEU A 291 9.87 22.31 -10.14
CA LEU A 291 10.02 22.73 -8.74
C LEU A 291 11.24 23.64 -8.53
N ARG A 292 12.38 23.32 -9.15
CA ARG A 292 13.61 24.10 -9.00
C ARG A 292 13.47 25.55 -9.48
N ARG A 293 12.71 25.80 -10.53
CA ARG A 293 12.43 27.15 -11.05
C ARG A 293 11.62 28.03 -10.09
N ASN A 294 10.89 27.42 -9.18
CA ASN A 294 10.12 28.15 -8.16
C ASN A 294 10.98 28.53 -6.93
N ALA A 295 11.99 27.71 -6.60
CA ALA A 295 12.88 27.95 -5.48
C ALA A 295 13.75 29.23 -5.64
N THR A 296 13.94 29.71 -6.87
CA THR A 296 14.69 30.96 -7.14
C THR A 296 13.85 32.25 -7.02
N ARG A 297 12.56 32.14 -6.71
CA ARG A 297 11.66 33.32 -6.63
C ARG A 297 11.17 33.69 -5.23
N SER A 298 11.43 32.89 -4.21
CA SER A 298 10.99 33.23 -2.83
C SER A 298 11.86 32.50 -1.80
N TYR A 299 13.08 32.96 -1.54
CA TYR A 299 13.74 32.65 -0.30
C TYR A 299 13.79 33.92 0.55
N GLU A 300 12.76 34.15 1.35
CA GLU A 300 12.86 34.86 2.62
C GLU A 300 12.92 33.78 3.71
N PRO A 301 13.98 33.74 4.54
CA PRO A 301 14.05 32.78 5.63
C PRO A 301 12.96 33.09 6.65
N PRO A 302 12.16 32.13 7.10
CA PRO A 302 11.22 32.36 8.18
C PRO A 302 12.00 32.67 9.46
N GLU A 303 11.64 33.76 10.12
CA GLU A 303 12.05 34.06 11.49
C GLU A 303 11.71 32.87 12.39
N SER A 304 12.73 32.42 13.14
CA SER A 304 12.64 31.33 14.06
C SER A 304 11.54 31.52 15.10
N LEU A 305 10.49 30.72 15.03
CA LEU A 305 9.54 30.57 16.13
C LEU A 305 10.18 29.65 17.19
N PRO A 306 10.06 29.97 18.47
CA PRO A 306 10.56 29.13 19.54
C PRO A 306 9.70 27.87 19.64
N THR A 307 10.25 26.72 19.26
CA THR A 307 9.65 25.42 19.49
C THR A 307 9.83 25.01 20.95
N VAL A 308 8.74 25.02 21.70
CA VAL A 308 8.62 24.20 22.91
C VAL A 308 8.32 22.78 22.41
N PRO A 309 9.18 21.80 22.60
CA PRO A 309 8.88 20.44 22.19
C PRO A 309 7.73 19.91 23.05
N ALA A 310 6.63 19.53 22.41
CA ALA A 310 5.62 18.71 23.07
C ALA A 310 6.30 17.42 23.58
N PRO A 311 5.93 16.89 24.76
CA PRO A 311 6.50 15.64 25.26
C PRO A 311 6.24 14.53 24.24
N ALA A 312 7.30 13.91 23.76
CA ALA A 312 7.20 12.79 22.82
C ALA A 312 6.69 11.55 23.56
N ILE A 313 5.63 10.92 23.05
CA ILE A 313 5.10 9.64 23.57
C ILE A 313 6.18 8.57 23.42
N ASP A 314 6.50 7.85 24.50
CA ASP A 314 7.44 6.72 24.48
C ASP A 314 6.72 5.46 24.02
N LEU A 315 7.02 5.02 22.80
CA LEU A 315 6.43 3.85 22.17
C LEU A 315 7.42 2.69 22.18
N LEU A 316 7.05 1.57 22.75
CA LEU A 316 7.78 0.30 22.63
C LEU A 316 7.08 -0.60 21.61
N ILE A 317 7.79 -1.00 20.59
CA ILE A 317 7.36 -1.96 19.58
C ILE A 317 8.08 -3.26 19.83
N VAL A 318 7.32 -4.33 20.01
CA VAL A 318 7.83 -5.68 20.27
C VAL A 318 7.42 -6.55 19.08
N GLU A 319 8.37 -6.79 18.19
CA GLU A 319 8.14 -7.41 16.88
C GLU A 319 9.43 -8.04 16.37
N ASP A 320 9.40 -9.32 16.00
CA ASP A 320 10.57 -10.08 15.53
C ASP A 320 10.90 -9.80 14.05
N ASP A 321 9.93 -9.30 13.28
CA ASP A 321 10.14 -8.86 11.91
C ASP A 321 10.56 -7.38 11.86
N PRO A 322 11.81 -7.05 11.48
CA PRO A 322 12.30 -5.67 11.49
C PRO A 322 11.54 -4.76 10.50
N ASP A 323 11.00 -5.30 9.42
CA ASP A 323 10.25 -4.52 8.45
C ASP A 323 8.85 -4.21 8.98
N MET A 324 8.21 -5.17 9.65
CA MET A 324 6.94 -4.94 10.34
C MET A 324 7.12 -3.93 11.50
N ALA A 325 8.19 -4.02 12.27
CA ALA A 325 8.50 -3.05 13.32
C ALA A 325 8.60 -1.61 12.77
N ARG A 326 9.24 -1.42 11.61
CA ARG A 326 9.31 -0.11 10.93
C ARG A 326 7.94 0.39 10.50
N ILE A 327 7.07 -0.49 9.99
CA ILE A 327 5.70 -0.16 9.59
C ILE A 327 4.89 0.31 10.79
N LEU A 328 4.94 -0.43 11.89
CA LEU A 328 4.24 -0.10 13.12
C LEU A 328 4.71 1.25 13.66
N ALA A 329 6.03 1.52 13.65
CA ALA A 329 6.61 2.81 14.03
C ALA A 329 6.09 3.96 13.14
N PHE A 330 6.06 3.73 11.83
CA PHE A 330 5.58 4.72 10.87
C PHE A 330 4.10 5.07 11.07
N TYR A 331 3.24 4.06 11.25
CA TYR A 331 1.81 4.29 11.50
C TYR A 331 1.56 4.96 12.85
N ALA A 332 2.32 4.57 13.88
CA ALA A 332 2.23 5.22 15.18
C ALA A 332 2.66 6.69 15.13
N GLN A 333 3.72 7.01 14.38
CA GLN A 333 4.16 8.39 14.15
C GLN A 333 3.08 9.20 13.43
N GLN A 334 2.40 8.63 12.45
CA GLN A 334 1.28 9.29 11.74
C GLN A 334 0.05 9.49 12.65
N ALA A 335 -0.25 8.50 13.51
CA ALA A 335 -1.43 8.54 14.38
C ALA A 335 -1.28 9.51 15.55
N LEU A 336 -0.09 9.60 16.15
CA LEU A 336 0.19 10.27 17.43
C LEU A 336 1.04 11.55 17.30
N GLY A 337 1.68 11.78 16.14
CA GLY A 337 2.53 12.94 15.89
C GLY A 337 3.93 12.78 16.46
N SER A 338 4.25 13.32 17.63
CA SER A 338 5.61 13.25 18.22
C SER A 338 5.78 11.97 19.05
N VAL A 339 6.46 10.97 18.49
CA VAL A 339 6.69 9.66 19.11
C VAL A 339 8.18 9.36 19.18
N ARG A 340 8.64 8.83 20.33
CA ARG A 340 9.96 8.22 20.47
C ARG A 340 9.79 6.70 20.49
N SER A 341 10.10 6.03 19.39
CA SER A 341 10.00 4.57 19.28
C SER A 341 11.26 3.86 19.77
N ARG A 342 11.08 2.78 20.52
CA ARG A 342 12.05 1.75 20.86
C ARG A 342 11.54 0.43 20.30
N VAL A 343 12.46 -0.42 19.83
CA VAL A 343 12.09 -1.71 19.22
C VAL A 343 12.78 -2.82 20.00
N ALA A 344 12.03 -3.89 20.28
CA ALA A 344 12.53 -5.16 20.79
C ALA A 344 12.21 -6.26 19.78
N VAL A 345 13.16 -7.12 19.46
CA VAL A 345 13.01 -8.19 18.47
C VAL A 345 12.47 -9.50 19.05
N ASP A 346 12.36 -9.57 20.36
CA ASP A 346 11.73 -10.70 21.08
C ASP A 346 11.24 -10.27 22.47
N GLY A 347 10.49 -11.15 23.14
CA GLY A 347 9.93 -10.85 24.46
C GLY A 347 10.99 -10.70 25.56
N VAL A 348 12.17 -11.32 25.42
CA VAL A 348 13.25 -11.20 26.41
C VAL A 348 13.86 -9.79 26.37
N GLU A 349 14.13 -9.29 25.18
CA GLU A 349 14.59 -7.91 24.97
C GLU A 349 13.52 -6.90 25.40
N ALA A 350 12.24 -7.17 25.08
CA ALA A 350 11.13 -6.34 25.52
C ALA A 350 11.09 -6.17 27.02
N MET A 351 11.20 -7.26 27.77
CA MET A 351 11.25 -7.22 29.24
C MET A 351 12.45 -6.41 29.77
N GLY A 352 13.60 -6.48 29.09
CA GLY A 352 14.76 -5.64 29.40
C GLY A 352 14.44 -4.16 29.26
N LEU A 353 13.89 -3.76 28.12
CA LEU A 353 13.54 -2.37 27.80
C LEU A 353 12.43 -1.81 28.70
N VAL A 354 11.46 -2.65 29.09
CA VAL A 354 10.37 -2.27 30.02
C VAL A 354 10.90 -2.02 31.43
N ARG A 355 11.84 -2.86 31.90
CA ARG A 355 12.49 -2.67 33.23
C ARG A 355 13.37 -1.43 33.27
N GLU A 356 14.05 -1.11 32.16
CA GLU A 356 14.86 0.09 32.04
C GLU A 356 13.97 1.35 32.08
N ARG A 357 12.87 1.34 31.32
CA ARG A 357 11.92 2.45 31.25
C ARG A 357 10.55 1.96 30.78
N ALA A 358 9.51 2.20 31.58
CA ALA A 358 8.13 1.92 31.21
C ALA A 358 7.72 2.76 29.99
N PRO A 359 7.14 2.15 28.93
CA PRO A 359 6.62 2.88 27.79
C PRO A 359 5.25 3.51 28.11
N ASP A 360 4.87 4.57 27.39
CA ASP A 360 3.50 5.11 27.40
C ASP A 360 2.57 4.20 26.60
N VAL A 361 3.07 3.67 25.49
CA VAL A 361 2.35 2.77 24.58
C VAL A 361 3.23 1.59 24.20
N MET A 362 2.66 0.39 24.15
CA MET A 362 3.34 -0.81 23.66
C MET A 362 2.53 -1.44 22.53
N LEU A 363 3.16 -1.65 21.37
CA LEU A 363 2.67 -2.51 20.31
C LEU A 363 3.35 -3.87 20.45
N LEU A 364 2.57 -4.94 20.61
CA LEU A 364 3.08 -6.25 21.00
C LEU A 364 2.62 -7.32 20.02
N ASP A 365 3.56 -7.92 19.29
CA ASP A 365 3.26 -9.15 18.56
C ASP A 365 3.04 -10.32 19.54
N LEU A 366 2.06 -11.14 19.23
CA LEU A 366 1.74 -12.33 20.02
C LEU A 366 2.63 -13.51 19.67
N HIS A 367 3.14 -13.58 18.44
CA HIS A 367 3.85 -14.74 17.90
C HIS A 367 5.30 -14.39 17.59
N MET A 368 6.16 -14.48 18.58
CA MET A 368 7.58 -14.21 18.50
C MET A 368 8.41 -15.37 19.03
N PRO A 369 9.67 -15.52 18.57
CA PRO A 369 10.59 -16.54 19.12
C PRO A 369 11.00 -16.23 20.55
N LYS A 370 11.53 -17.25 21.25
CA LYS A 370 12.07 -17.24 22.63
C LYS A 370 11.00 -16.97 23.71
N MET A 371 10.34 -15.82 23.68
CA MET A 371 9.28 -15.44 24.61
C MET A 371 8.18 -14.77 23.79
N ASN A 372 6.99 -15.35 23.77
CA ASN A 372 5.85 -14.85 23.02
C ASN A 372 5.18 -13.66 23.74
N GLY A 373 4.29 -12.93 23.02
CA GLY A 373 3.66 -11.72 23.57
C GLY A 373 2.78 -11.97 24.79
N ILE A 374 2.15 -13.13 24.90
CA ILE A 374 1.33 -13.49 26.08
C ILE A 374 2.23 -13.70 27.29
N GLU A 375 3.37 -14.35 27.14
CA GLU A 375 4.36 -14.54 28.20
C GLU A 375 4.93 -13.20 28.68
N VAL A 376 5.20 -12.27 27.75
CA VAL A 376 5.61 -10.89 28.08
C VAL A 376 4.56 -10.22 28.97
N LEU A 377 3.27 -10.28 28.59
CA LEU A 377 2.18 -9.69 29.37
C LEU A 377 2.05 -10.32 30.77
N MET A 378 2.13 -11.65 30.87
CA MET A 378 2.09 -12.35 32.12
C MET A 378 3.24 -11.94 33.05
N GLN A 379 4.44 -11.83 32.50
CA GLN A 379 5.62 -11.44 33.28
C GLN A 379 5.56 -9.98 33.72
N MET A 380 5.16 -9.05 32.80
CA MET A 380 4.95 -7.64 33.15
C MET A 380 3.97 -7.48 34.35
N ARG A 381 2.89 -8.24 34.34
CA ARG A 381 1.91 -8.23 35.45
C ARG A 381 2.46 -8.83 36.74
N GLY A 382 3.15 -9.97 36.64
CA GLY A 382 3.78 -10.62 37.77
C GLY A 382 4.80 -9.70 38.46
N GLU A 383 5.54 -8.92 37.70
CA GLU A 383 6.54 -7.98 38.18
C GLU A 383 5.97 -6.55 38.44
N ARG A 384 4.67 -6.31 38.17
CA ARG A 384 4.00 -5.00 38.25
C ARG A 384 4.69 -3.90 37.47
N LEU A 385 5.16 -4.25 36.25
CA LEU A 385 5.83 -3.33 35.35
C LEU A 385 4.84 -2.65 34.43
N ALA A 386 5.08 -1.36 34.16
CA ALA A 386 4.33 -0.55 33.19
C ALA A 386 2.79 -0.60 33.37
N GLU A 387 2.29 -0.56 34.62
CA GLU A 387 0.84 -0.62 34.93
C GLU A 387 0.00 0.47 34.25
N GLY A 388 0.63 1.57 33.81
CA GLY A 388 -0.02 2.67 33.09
C GLY A 388 0.15 2.63 31.58
N ALA A 389 0.90 1.68 31.03
CA ALA A 389 1.12 1.59 29.59
C ALA A 389 -0.12 1.12 28.85
N ALA A 390 -0.44 1.81 27.73
CA ALA A 390 -1.46 1.34 26.82
C ALA A 390 -0.89 0.21 25.94
N VAL A 391 -1.35 -1.02 26.11
CA VAL A 391 -0.89 -2.16 25.32
C VAL A 391 -1.88 -2.49 24.21
N ILE A 392 -1.39 -2.54 22.98
CA ILE A 392 -2.12 -2.94 21.77
C ILE A 392 -1.47 -4.21 21.25
N ALA A 393 -2.21 -5.31 21.23
CA ALA A 393 -1.76 -6.56 20.65
C ALA A 393 -1.88 -6.50 19.11
N VAL A 394 -0.81 -6.88 18.40
CA VAL A 394 -0.75 -6.88 16.93
C VAL A 394 -0.38 -8.29 16.48
N SER A 395 -1.22 -8.96 15.67
CA SER A 395 -0.92 -10.33 15.24
C SER A 395 -1.48 -10.64 13.85
N ALA A 396 -0.80 -11.52 13.11
CA ALA A 396 -1.25 -11.97 11.78
C ALA A 396 -2.48 -12.91 11.81
N GLY A 397 -2.73 -13.59 12.95
CA GLY A 397 -3.85 -14.51 13.10
C GLY A 397 -4.06 -14.85 14.58
N ALA A 398 -4.92 -14.09 15.28
CA ALA A 398 -5.32 -14.46 16.62
C ALA A 398 -6.44 -15.52 16.57
N GLN A 399 -6.25 -16.62 17.27
CA GLN A 399 -7.32 -17.58 17.51
C GLN A 399 -8.31 -17.01 18.56
N ARG A 400 -9.53 -17.52 18.59
CA ARG A 400 -10.54 -17.07 19.58
C ARG A 400 -10.05 -17.17 21.02
N ASP A 401 -9.22 -18.18 21.29
CA ASP A 401 -8.68 -18.43 22.64
C ASP A 401 -7.65 -17.36 23.02
N ASP A 402 -6.84 -16.87 22.09
CA ASP A 402 -5.87 -15.78 22.33
C ASP A 402 -6.59 -14.48 22.70
N VAL A 403 -7.66 -14.15 22.00
CA VAL A 403 -8.46 -12.94 22.26
C VAL A 403 -9.11 -13.00 23.64
N GLN A 404 -9.63 -14.16 24.05
CA GLN A 404 -10.20 -14.33 25.38
C GLN A 404 -9.15 -14.17 26.49
N LEU A 405 -7.96 -14.73 26.27
CA LEU A 405 -6.85 -14.62 27.22
C LEU A 405 -6.35 -13.19 27.34
N LEU A 406 -6.24 -12.45 26.21
CA LEU A 406 -5.88 -11.03 26.20
C LEU A 406 -6.89 -10.19 27.00
N HIS A 407 -8.19 -10.44 26.84
CA HIS A 407 -9.23 -9.77 27.64
C HIS A 407 -9.09 -10.05 29.15
N GLN A 408 -8.79 -11.29 29.53
CA GLN A 408 -8.53 -11.65 30.95
C GLN A 408 -7.26 -10.95 31.47
N LEU A 409 -6.29 -10.73 30.59
CA LEU A 409 -5.10 -9.95 30.89
C LEU A 409 -5.33 -8.42 30.72
N GLY A 410 -6.59 -7.93 30.58
CA GLY A 410 -6.98 -6.52 30.52
C GLY A 410 -6.49 -5.80 29.27
N ILE A 411 -6.16 -6.52 28.21
CA ILE A 411 -5.83 -5.96 26.89
C ILE A 411 -7.11 -5.94 26.07
N HIS A 412 -7.56 -4.73 25.73
CA HIS A 412 -8.82 -4.51 25.00
C HIS A 412 -8.60 -4.07 23.57
N HIS A 413 -7.37 -3.75 23.18
CA HIS A 413 -7.01 -3.30 21.83
C HIS A 413 -6.25 -4.42 21.11
N PHE A 414 -6.87 -4.95 20.07
CA PHE A 414 -6.29 -5.96 19.20
C PHE A 414 -6.35 -5.49 17.76
N VAL A 415 -5.23 -5.64 17.03
CA VAL A 415 -5.09 -5.24 15.63
C VAL A 415 -4.54 -6.41 14.82
N SER A 416 -5.21 -6.76 13.72
CA SER A 416 -4.74 -7.77 12.78
C SER A 416 -3.71 -7.17 11.81
N LYS A 417 -2.62 -7.90 11.53
CA LYS A 417 -1.60 -7.55 10.52
C LYS A 417 -2.11 -7.76 9.08
N GLY A 418 -3.40 -7.48 8.80
CA GLY A 418 -4.07 -7.66 7.50
C GLY A 418 -4.17 -6.38 6.68
N GLN A 419 -5.08 -6.38 5.69
CA GLN A 419 -5.30 -5.26 4.75
C GLN A 419 -5.65 -3.93 5.42
N ASP A 420 -6.29 -3.97 6.60
CA ASP A 420 -6.75 -2.78 7.32
C ASP A 420 -5.80 -2.40 8.49
N LEU A 421 -4.56 -2.91 8.50
CA LEU A 421 -3.60 -2.69 9.60
C LEU A 421 -3.46 -1.21 9.95
N GLN A 422 -3.25 -0.34 8.95
CA GLN A 422 -3.08 1.10 9.17
C GLN A 422 -4.31 1.72 9.85
N HIS A 423 -5.50 1.44 9.32
CA HIS A 423 -6.75 1.99 9.84
C HIS A 423 -6.99 1.53 11.28
N ASN A 424 -6.95 0.22 11.51
CA ASN A 424 -7.23 -0.39 12.81
C ASN A 424 -6.19 0.00 13.86
N LEU A 425 -4.91 0.10 13.49
CA LEU A 425 -3.84 0.54 14.39
C LEU A 425 -3.99 2.01 14.75
N THR A 426 -4.32 2.87 13.77
CA THR A 426 -4.55 4.30 14.00
C THR A 426 -5.72 4.53 14.96
N GLU A 427 -6.82 3.80 14.80
CA GLU A 427 -7.98 3.85 15.68
C GLU A 427 -7.65 3.37 17.09
N ALA A 428 -6.96 2.22 17.20
CA ALA A 428 -6.53 1.65 18.48
C ALA A 428 -5.60 2.61 19.24
N LEU A 429 -4.62 3.22 18.56
CA LEU A 429 -3.69 4.18 19.15
C LEU A 429 -4.40 5.44 19.63
N ARG A 430 -5.31 6.01 18.85
CA ARG A 430 -6.09 7.19 19.25
C ARG A 430 -6.99 6.89 20.44
N THR A 431 -7.61 5.73 20.46
CA THR A 431 -8.47 5.29 21.56
C THR A 431 -7.65 5.05 22.83
N ALA A 432 -6.51 4.40 22.72
CA ALA A 432 -5.62 4.08 23.83
C ALA A 432 -4.96 5.34 24.45
N CYS A 433 -4.60 6.34 23.61
CA CYS A 433 -3.97 7.58 24.06
C CYS A 433 -4.96 8.73 24.32
N GLY A 434 -6.20 8.64 23.82
CA GLY A 434 -7.23 9.67 23.93
C GLY A 434 -8.09 9.60 25.20
N SER A 435 -7.99 8.56 26.02
CA SER A 435 -8.64 8.51 27.33
C SER A 435 -7.82 9.34 28.33
N PRO A 436 -8.37 10.42 28.90
CA PRO A 436 -7.65 11.18 29.92
C PRO A 436 -7.32 10.26 31.09
N ALA A 437 -6.04 10.23 31.46
CA ALA A 437 -5.59 9.58 32.69
C ALA A 437 -6.51 10.01 33.83
N ARG A 438 -7.09 9.05 34.53
CA ARG A 438 -7.89 9.29 35.74
C ARG A 438 -7.03 10.11 36.70
N SER A 439 -7.45 11.33 36.94
CA SER A 439 -7.01 12.10 38.10
C SER A 439 -7.22 11.23 39.33
N VAL A 440 -6.15 10.86 39.97
CA VAL A 440 -6.19 10.33 41.34
C VAL A 440 -6.61 11.50 42.23
N ASP A 441 -7.88 11.56 42.59
CA ASP A 441 -8.34 12.43 43.65
C ASP A 441 -7.66 11.97 44.96
N VAL A 442 -6.74 12.78 45.40
CA VAL A 442 -6.26 12.76 46.78
C VAL A 442 -7.23 13.64 47.57
N GLU A 443 -8.24 13.05 48.14
CA GLU A 443 -9.00 13.65 49.25
C GLU A 443 -8.76 12.84 50.53
N GLY A 444 -8.36 13.60 51.56
CA GLY A 444 -8.53 13.29 52.99
C GLY A 444 -7.37 12.69 53.70
#